data_5b735a74793738c3214148a68c8dbaaf
#
_entry.id   5b735a74793738c3214148a68c8dbaaf
#
_cell.length_a   1.000
_cell.length_b   1.000
_cell.length_c   1.000
_cell.angle_alpha   90.00
_cell.angle_beta   90.00
_cell.angle_gamma   90.00
#
_symmetry.space_group_name_H-M   'P 1'
#
loop_
_entity.id
_entity.type
_entity.pdbx_description
1 polymer ?
#
loop_
_entity_poly.entity_id
_entity_poly.type
_entity_poly.pdbx_seq_one_letter_code
_entity_poly.pdbx_strand_id
1 'polypeptide(L)'
;QVGGSYTEKKFSDICNASKSASDNYRIQKEWRDTFATKYKDLLENLNKGGILTYEMVRQAVVEGNTYTVQTSNNIEKALSFIGIWEQTIRELRTNDNGARFTTAESYEYSLKSFKKILGDEIIKGFDVSAAEIQKWKDGMHDGVIGKGGKVEGKISDTTAGIYLRCCRAVWNRCVREGYFKDVPYPFSNKKEKGLVSIPKSAKRRQSYLNVEQMTELYNLFVTKSYPTQWSEEYTKRAHYSLGLFLVQYLCNGFNMADAGRLTYSDYYYQTGGKAFRFNRKKTAERSIDGSEVIIPIIAPLQNILNEIAAKPNRGAFVFPDILKGAETEEMRRKYTS
;
A
#
# COMPACT_ATOMS: atom_id res chain seq x y z
N GLN A 1 7.70 -34.98 -3.19
CA GLN A 1 7.26 -35.94 -4.23
C GLN A 1 7.04 -37.29 -3.56
N VAL A 2 5.81 -37.74 -3.47
CA VAL A 2 5.45 -39.09 -3.05
C VAL A 2 5.24 -39.90 -4.33
N GLY A 3 6.21 -40.80 -4.61
CA GLY A 3 6.10 -41.85 -5.64
C GLY A 3 6.17 -41.35 -7.08
N GLY A 4 7.25 -41.61 -7.79
CA GLY A 4 7.43 -41.70 -9.23
C GLY A 4 6.98 -40.51 -10.10
N SER A 5 7.50 -40.44 -11.32
CA SER A 5 6.98 -39.52 -12.34
C SER A 5 5.80 -40.18 -13.06
N TYR A 6 4.64 -39.55 -13.01
CA TYR A 6 3.42 -40.00 -13.69
C TYR A 6 2.98 -39.01 -14.76
N THR A 7 2.35 -39.49 -15.82
CA THR A 7 1.67 -38.63 -16.77
C THR A 7 0.45 -37.98 -16.11
N GLU A 8 0.03 -36.81 -16.57
CA GLU A 8 -1.12 -36.06 -16.01
C GLU A 8 -2.40 -36.91 -15.96
N LYS A 9 -2.66 -37.69 -17.02
CA LYS A 9 -3.79 -38.63 -17.08
C LYS A 9 -3.68 -39.70 -16.00
N LYS A 10 -2.51 -40.34 -15.84
CA LYS A 10 -2.30 -41.39 -14.84
C LYS A 10 -2.42 -40.85 -13.43
N PHE A 11 -1.93 -39.64 -13.19
CA PHE A 11 -2.06 -38.95 -11.90
C PHE A 11 -3.55 -38.68 -11.55
N SER A 12 -4.31 -38.20 -12.52
CA SER A 12 -5.77 -37.99 -12.37
C SER A 12 -6.52 -39.30 -12.06
N ASP A 13 -6.18 -40.37 -12.79
CA ASP A 13 -6.76 -41.71 -12.56
C ASP A 13 -6.44 -42.29 -11.17
N ILE A 14 -5.25 -42.00 -10.61
CA ILE A 14 -4.86 -42.40 -9.26
C ILE A 14 -5.68 -41.56 -8.25
N CYS A 15 -5.74 -40.25 -8.40
CA CYS A 15 -6.46 -39.36 -7.48
C CYS A 15 -7.95 -39.67 -7.39
N ASN A 16 -8.57 -40.10 -8.51
CA ASN A 16 -9.99 -40.40 -8.61
C ASN A 16 -10.32 -41.89 -8.42
N ALA A 17 -9.38 -42.72 -8.03
CA ALA A 17 -9.61 -44.15 -7.90
C ALA A 17 -10.53 -44.45 -6.71
N SER A 18 -11.66 -45.13 -6.97
CA SER A 18 -12.68 -45.52 -5.98
C SER A 18 -12.77 -47.03 -5.73
N LYS A 19 -12.22 -47.84 -6.64
CA LYS A 19 -12.27 -49.31 -6.51
C LYS A 19 -11.08 -49.81 -5.69
N SER A 20 -11.33 -50.31 -4.47
CA SER A 20 -10.34 -50.79 -3.52
C SER A 20 -9.39 -51.88 -4.02
N ALA A 21 -9.84 -52.65 -5.02
CA ALA A 21 -9.03 -53.74 -5.64
C ALA A 21 -8.16 -53.23 -6.81
N SER A 22 -8.24 -51.95 -7.21
CA SER A 22 -7.43 -51.42 -8.29
C SER A 22 -6.02 -51.02 -7.87
N ASP A 23 -5.02 -51.18 -8.75
CA ASP A 23 -3.66 -50.72 -8.51
C ASP A 23 -3.59 -49.20 -8.25
N ASN A 24 -4.41 -48.43 -8.91
CA ASN A 24 -4.48 -46.99 -8.70
C ASN A 24 -4.95 -46.64 -7.28
N TYR A 25 -5.93 -47.37 -6.74
CA TYR A 25 -6.38 -47.16 -5.35
C TYR A 25 -5.30 -47.56 -4.35
N ARG A 26 -4.55 -48.64 -4.62
CA ARG A 26 -3.42 -49.06 -3.79
C ARG A 26 -2.35 -47.99 -3.75
N ILE A 27 -1.97 -47.42 -4.89
CA ILE A 27 -1.02 -46.31 -4.97
C ILE A 27 -1.56 -45.08 -4.24
N GLN A 28 -2.83 -44.72 -4.43
CA GLN A 28 -3.48 -43.60 -3.74
C GLN A 28 -3.45 -43.79 -2.22
N LYS A 29 -3.74 -45.01 -1.74
CA LYS A 29 -3.70 -45.35 -0.32
C LYS A 29 -2.28 -45.24 0.24
N GLU A 30 -1.28 -45.79 -0.48
CA GLU A 30 0.14 -45.69 -0.09
C GLU A 30 0.61 -44.23 0.01
N TRP A 31 0.22 -43.39 -0.94
CA TRP A 31 0.52 -41.96 -0.87
C TRP A 31 -0.10 -41.30 0.36
N ARG A 32 -1.37 -41.59 0.63
CA ARG A 32 -2.10 -41.05 1.78
C ARG A 32 -1.46 -41.48 3.09
N ASP A 33 -1.11 -42.75 3.21
CA ASP A 33 -0.50 -43.30 4.41
C ASP A 33 0.94 -42.77 4.61
N THR A 34 1.71 -42.63 3.53
CA THR A 34 3.05 -42.04 3.55
C THR A 34 2.97 -40.56 3.92
N PHE A 35 2.03 -39.82 3.35
CA PHE A 35 1.79 -38.42 3.69
C PHE A 35 1.37 -38.27 5.15
N ALA A 36 0.40 -39.05 5.59
CA ALA A 36 -0.09 -39.03 6.96
C ALA A 36 1.03 -39.35 7.97
N THR A 37 1.86 -40.37 7.69
CA THR A 37 3.00 -40.72 8.56
C THR A 37 4.07 -39.64 8.58
N LYS A 38 4.44 -39.12 7.41
CA LYS A 38 5.48 -38.08 7.26
C LYS A 38 5.13 -36.76 7.92
N TYR A 39 3.86 -36.37 7.86
CA TYR A 39 3.41 -35.05 8.31
C TYR A 39 2.57 -35.09 9.59
N LYS A 40 2.33 -36.28 10.16
CA LYS A 40 1.56 -36.44 11.39
C LYS A 40 2.12 -35.58 12.52
N ASP A 41 3.40 -35.74 12.83
CA ASP A 41 4.06 -35.02 13.91
C ASP A 41 4.11 -33.49 13.62
N LEU A 42 4.29 -33.14 12.35
CA LEU A 42 4.28 -31.75 11.91
C LEU A 42 2.89 -31.10 12.11
N LEU A 43 1.82 -31.78 11.68
CA LEU A 43 0.45 -31.32 11.83
C LEU A 43 0.01 -31.28 13.30
N GLU A 44 0.44 -32.26 14.11
CA GLU A 44 0.18 -32.27 15.55
C GLU A 44 0.89 -31.10 16.24
N ASN A 45 2.14 -30.80 15.86
CA ASN A 45 2.88 -29.68 16.40
C ASN A 45 2.28 -28.34 16.01
N LEU A 46 1.84 -28.21 14.75
CA LEU A 46 1.14 -27.02 14.28
C LEU A 46 -0.21 -26.82 14.99
N ASN A 47 -0.91 -27.92 15.29
CA ASN A 47 -2.22 -27.88 15.95
C ASN A 47 -2.14 -27.59 17.47
N LYS A 48 -1.00 -27.82 18.11
CA LYS A 48 -0.77 -27.47 19.53
C LYS A 48 -0.92 -25.95 19.78
N GLY A 49 -0.73 -25.10 18.76
CA GLY A 49 -0.99 -23.68 18.82
C GLY A 49 -2.48 -23.28 18.70
N GLY A 50 -3.40 -24.24 18.54
CA GLY A 50 -4.85 -24.03 18.57
C GLY A 50 -5.48 -23.50 17.28
N ILE A 51 -4.71 -23.11 16.26
CA ILE A 51 -5.22 -22.62 14.97
C ILE A 51 -4.36 -23.13 13.82
N LEU A 52 -4.91 -24.04 13.01
CA LEU A 52 -4.26 -24.56 11.83
C LEU A 52 -4.78 -23.84 10.59
N THR A 53 -3.93 -23.05 9.90
CA THR A 53 -4.31 -22.40 8.65
C THR A 53 -3.79 -23.16 7.44
N TYR A 54 -4.50 -23.06 6.29
CA TYR A 54 -4.08 -23.65 5.03
C TYR A 54 -2.65 -23.22 4.64
N GLU A 55 -2.32 -21.93 4.81
CA GLU A 55 -1.02 -21.40 4.46
C GLU A 55 0.11 -21.97 5.33
N MET A 56 -0.14 -22.18 6.63
CA MET A 56 0.82 -22.84 7.53
C MET A 56 1.10 -24.28 7.11
N VAL A 57 0.05 -25.02 6.75
CA VAL A 57 0.18 -26.39 6.25
C VAL A 57 0.93 -26.41 4.92
N ARG A 58 0.60 -25.51 4.01
CA ARG A 58 1.25 -25.39 2.71
C ARG A 58 2.74 -25.09 2.83
N GLN A 59 3.13 -24.11 3.61
CA GLN A 59 4.54 -23.76 3.85
C GLN A 59 5.31 -24.92 4.48
N ALA A 60 4.74 -25.57 5.46
CA ALA A 60 5.36 -26.69 6.13
C ALA A 60 5.53 -27.91 5.20
N VAL A 61 4.56 -28.18 4.34
CA VAL A 61 4.54 -29.36 3.45
C VAL A 61 5.31 -29.11 2.15
N VAL A 62 5.18 -27.92 1.56
CA VAL A 62 5.76 -27.61 0.23
C VAL A 62 7.20 -27.12 0.35
N GLU A 63 7.49 -26.28 1.34
CA GLU A 63 8.80 -25.67 1.50
C GLU A 63 9.79 -26.51 2.31
N GLY A 64 9.32 -27.62 2.87
CA GLY A 64 10.19 -28.60 3.59
C GLY A 64 10.85 -28.05 4.85
N ASN A 65 10.35 -26.94 5.37
CA ASN A 65 10.88 -26.31 6.56
C ASN A 65 10.61 -27.18 7.78
N THR A 66 11.65 -27.75 8.37
CA THR A 66 11.61 -28.40 9.68
C THR A 66 11.33 -27.32 10.73
N TYR A 67 10.07 -27.23 11.16
CA TYR A 67 9.66 -26.37 12.24
C TYR A 67 10.24 -26.89 13.56
N THR A 68 11.35 -26.32 14.01
CA THR A 68 11.86 -26.48 15.38
C THR A 68 11.10 -25.56 16.36
N VAL A 69 11.24 -25.75 17.65
CA VAL A 69 10.54 -25.00 18.73
C VAL A 69 10.73 -23.44 18.63
N GLN A 70 11.75 -22.96 17.92
CA GLN A 70 11.86 -21.53 17.57
C GLN A 70 10.73 -21.04 16.63
N THR A 71 10.07 -21.96 15.95
CA THR A 71 8.94 -21.67 15.06
C THR A 71 7.64 -21.45 15.83
N SER A 72 7.45 -22.05 17.02
CA SER A 72 6.27 -21.79 17.86
C SER A 72 6.20 -20.31 18.26
N ASN A 73 7.32 -19.69 18.62
CA ASN A 73 7.36 -18.26 18.91
C ASN A 73 7.10 -17.39 17.66
N ASN A 74 7.50 -17.86 16.48
CA ASN A 74 7.21 -17.17 15.23
C ASN A 74 5.77 -17.39 14.76
N ILE A 75 5.18 -18.55 15.06
CA ILE A 75 3.77 -18.86 14.76
C ILE A 75 2.85 -18.09 15.72
N GLU A 76 3.15 -18.05 17.03
CA GLU A 76 2.43 -17.24 18.00
C GLU A 76 2.52 -15.74 17.65
N LYS A 77 3.69 -15.29 17.18
CA LYS A 77 3.89 -13.92 16.73
C LYS A 77 3.15 -13.64 15.41
N ALA A 78 3.09 -14.61 14.48
CA ALA A 78 2.33 -14.49 13.23
C ALA A 78 0.82 -14.48 13.47
N LEU A 79 0.34 -15.23 14.47
CA LEU A 79 -1.06 -15.27 14.92
C LEU A 79 -1.27 -14.32 16.11
N SER A 80 -0.90 -13.08 15.95
CA SER A 80 -1.11 -12.00 16.93
C SER A 80 -1.70 -10.79 16.22
N PHE A 81 -2.26 -9.85 16.97
CA PHE A 81 -2.73 -8.60 16.43
C PHE A 81 -1.65 -7.87 15.60
N ILE A 82 -0.41 -7.88 16.11
CA ILE A 82 0.75 -7.33 15.40
C ILE A 82 1.06 -8.15 14.15
N GLY A 83 1.02 -9.47 14.22
CA GLY A 83 1.24 -10.37 13.07
C GLY A 83 0.23 -10.15 11.95
N ILE A 84 -1.06 -10.01 12.27
CA ILE A 84 -2.11 -9.66 11.30
C ILE A 84 -1.88 -8.27 10.71
N TRP A 85 -1.38 -7.33 11.51
CA TRP A 85 -1.02 -6.01 11.00
C TRP A 85 0.14 -6.08 10.01
N GLU A 86 1.21 -6.80 10.34
CA GLU A 86 2.35 -7.06 9.45
C GLU A 86 1.94 -7.80 8.18
N GLN A 87 1.04 -8.77 8.28
CA GLN A 87 0.46 -9.46 7.14
C GLN A 87 -0.33 -8.48 6.25
N THR A 88 -1.15 -7.61 6.85
CA THR A 88 -1.89 -6.58 6.11
C THR A 88 -0.95 -5.65 5.33
N ILE A 89 0.19 -5.27 5.92
CA ILE A 89 1.21 -4.46 5.25
C ILE A 89 1.79 -5.20 4.04
N ARG A 90 2.15 -6.50 4.21
CA ARG A 90 2.68 -7.32 3.11
C ARG A 90 1.68 -7.42 1.96
N GLU A 91 0.43 -7.75 2.27
CA GLU A 91 -0.64 -7.85 1.27
C GLU A 91 -0.85 -6.53 0.51
N LEU A 92 -0.89 -5.39 1.22
CA LEU A 92 -1.00 -4.07 0.60
C LEU A 92 0.18 -3.71 -0.30
N ARG A 93 1.38 -4.27 -0.03
CA ARG A 93 2.56 -4.05 -0.87
C ARG A 93 2.57 -4.91 -2.13
N THR A 94 2.03 -6.14 -2.05
CA THR A 94 2.09 -7.14 -3.13
C THR A 94 0.85 -7.12 -4.02
N ASN A 95 -0.32 -6.81 -3.46
CA ASN A 95 -1.57 -6.75 -4.21
C ASN A 95 -1.59 -5.59 -5.19
N ASP A 96 -2.27 -5.78 -6.32
CA ASP A 96 -2.46 -4.78 -7.37
C ASP A 96 -1.13 -4.21 -7.93
N ASN A 97 -0.10 -5.07 -8.08
CA ASN A 97 1.22 -4.68 -8.56
C ASN A 97 1.80 -3.46 -7.81
N GLY A 98 1.59 -3.38 -6.50
CA GLY A 98 2.05 -2.27 -5.68
C GLY A 98 1.15 -1.02 -5.75
N ALA A 99 -0.06 -1.12 -6.28
CA ALA A 99 -0.99 0.01 -6.36
C ALA A 99 -1.30 0.63 -4.99
N ARG A 100 -1.19 -0.12 -3.90
CA ARG A 100 -1.45 0.33 -2.53
C ARG A 100 -0.19 0.62 -1.69
N PHE A 101 0.95 0.83 -2.33
CA PHE A 101 2.22 1.06 -1.65
C PHE A 101 2.16 2.19 -0.60
N THR A 102 1.62 3.36 -0.94
CA THR A 102 1.48 4.48 0.01
C THR A 102 0.51 4.18 1.15
N THR A 103 -0.49 3.32 0.91
CA THR A 103 -1.37 2.82 1.97
C THR A 103 -0.59 1.90 2.88
N ALA A 104 0.19 0.97 2.32
CA ALA A 104 1.06 0.08 3.10
C ALA A 104 2.06 0.86 3.96
N GLU A 105 2.68 1.92 3.44
CA GLU A 105 3.56 2.81 4.23
C GLU A 105 2.83 3.44 5.42
N SER A 106 1.58 3.88 5.22
CA SER A 106 0.78 4.43 6.33
C SER A 106 0.54 3.41 7.43
N TYR A 107 0.27 2.14 7.07
CA TYR A 107 0.13 1.04 8.02
C TYR A 107 1.47 0.71 8.71
N GLU A 108 2.57 0.75 7.99
CA GLU A 108 3.91 0.49 8.53
C GLU A 108 4.35 1.56 9.53
N TYR A 109 4.21 2.85 9.19
CA TYR A 109 4.50 3.93 10.13
C TYR A 109 3.59 3.90 11.35
N SER A 110 2.33 3.54 11.16
CA SER A 110 1.36 3.36 12.24
C SER A 110 1.80 2.25 13.19
N LEU A 111 2.15 1.06 12.66
CA LEU A 111 2.65 -0.05 13.46
C LEU A 111 3.97 0.27 14.16
N LYS A 112 4.89 0.95 13.47
CA LYS A 112 6.16 1.39 14.06
C LYS A 112 5.94 2.35 15.24
N SER A 113 4.99 3.29 15.11
CA SER A 113 4.59 4.18 16.21
C SER A 113 3.98 3.41 17.37
N PHE A 114 3.11 2.42 17.07
CA PHE A 114 2.45 1.58 18.05
C PHE A 114 3.47 0.79 18.88
N LYS A 115 4.41 0.10 18.23
CA LYS A 115 5.49 -0.64 18.87
C LYS A 115 6.42 0.28 19.68
N LYS A 116 6.77 1.47 19.15
CA LYS A 116 7.65 2.41 19.83
C LYS A 116 7.06 2.92 21.16
N ILE A 117 5.76 3.18 21.21
CA ILE A 117 5.10 3.81 22.37
C ILE A 117 4.67 2.77 23.41
N LEU A 118 4.14 1.62 22.96
CA LEU A 118 3.65 0.59 23.86
C LEU A 118 4.73 -0.42 24.28
N GLY A 119 5.79 -0.57 23.47
CA GLY A 119 6.80 -1.61 23.61
C GLY A 119 6.39 -2.92 22.91
N ASP A 120 7.39 -3.69 22.48
CA ASP A 120 7.18 -4.95 21.73
C ASP A 120 6.58 -6.08 22.60
N GLU A 121 6.72 -5.98 23.93
CA GLU A 121 6.33 -7.05 24.88
C GLU A 121 4.91 -6.90 25.44
N ILE A 122 4.27 -5.75 25.26
CA ILE A 122 2.99 -5.43 25.93
C ILE A 122 1.81 -6.16 25.31
N ILE A 123 1.90 -6.50 24.01
CA ILE A 123 0.81 -7.14 23.29
C ILE A 123 1.19 -8.56 22.94
N LYS A 124 0.77 -9.48 23.81
CA LYS A 124 0.88 -10.92 23.52
C LYS A 124 -0.38 -11.40 22.81
N GLY A 125 -0.20 -12.03 21.65
CA GLY A 125 -1.33 -12.57 20.90
C GLY A 125 -2.33 -11.49 20.47
N PHE A 126 -3.56 -11.59 20.94
CA PHE A 126 -4.67 -10.70 20.64
C PHE A 126 -5.13 -9.86 21.87
N ASP A 127 -4.32 -9.77 22.90
CA ASP A 127 -4.63 -9.02 24.12
C ASP A 127 -4.43 -7.51 23.90
N VAL A 128 -5.24 -6.93 23.06
CA VAL A 128 -5.29 -5.49 22.80
C VAL A 128 -6.63 -4.96 23.26
N SER A 129 -6.62 -3.99 24.17
CA SER A 129 -7.82 -3.34 24.67
C SER A 129 -7.91 -1.88 24.27
N ALA A 130 -9.04 -1.25 24.53
CA ALA A 130 -9.22 0.19 24.37
C ALA A 130 -8.22 1.00 25.20
N ALA A 131 -7.77 0.47 26.35
CA ALA A 131 -6.81 1.13 27.23
C ALA A 131 -5.42 1.23 26.60
N GLU A 132 -4.90 0.14 25.98
CA GLU A 132 -3.63 0.17 25.25
C GLU A 132 -3.69 1.12 24.05
N ILE A 133 -4.78 1.08 23.29
CA ILE A 133 -4.94 1.99 22.14
C ILE A 133 -5.03 3.45 22.61
N GLN A 134 -5.70 3.73 23.73
CA GLN A 134 -5.74 5.08 24.30
C GLN A 134 -4.35 5.51 24.78
N LYS A 135 -3.62 4.65 25.49
CA LYS A 135 -2.23 4.91 25.90
C LYS A 135 -1.33 5.23 24.71
N TRP A 136 -1.48 4.50 23.62
CA TRP A 136 -0.78 4.80 22.37
C TRP A 136 -1.17 6.17 21.80
N LYS A 137 -2.45 6.50 21.78
CA LYS A 137 -2.95 7.80 21.32
C LYS A 137 -2.38 8.95 22.16
N ASP A 138 -2.37 8.81 23.48
CA ASP A 138 -1.82 9.81 24.39
C ASP A 138 -0.31 9.96 24.18
N GLY A 139 0.43 8.86 24.05
CA GLY A 139 1.84 8.87 23.72
C GLY A 139 2.17 9.48 22.36
N MET A 140 1.28 9.38 21.38
CA MET A 140 1.42 10.11 20.10
C MET A 140 1.26 11.62 20.27
N HIS A 141 0.37 12.05 21.17
CA HIS A 141 0.12 13.47 21.45
C HIS A 141 1.24 14.08 22.29
N ASP A 142 1.64 13.40 23.36
CA ASP A 142 2.59 13.93 24.33
C ASP A 142 4.06 13.65 23.96
N GLY A 143 4.27 12.62 23.16
CA GLY A 143 5.59 12.09 22.84
C GLY A 143 6.10 11.13 23.93
N VAL A 144 7.26 10.54 23.69
CA VAL A 144 7.96 9.65 24.62
C VAL A 144 9.30 10.28 24.97
N ILE A 145 9.66 10.26 26.24
CA ILE A 145 10.99 10.75 26.66
C ILE A 145 12.04 9.75 26.16
N GLY A 146 12.82 10.19 25.17
CA GLY A 146 13.90 9.41 24.58
C GLY A 146 15.19 9.47 25.42
N LYS A 147 16.20 8.73 24.96
CA LYS A 147 17.55 8.78 25.55
C LYS A 147 18.09 10.22 25.49
N GLY A 148 18.35 10.81 26.65
CA GLY A 148 18.83 12.20 26.75
C GLY A 148 17.76 13.23 27.12
N GLY A 149 16.58 12.81 27.57
CA GLY A 149 15.52 13.68 28.10
C GLY A 149 14.75 14.50 27.07
N LYS A 150 14.96 14.24 25.76
CA LYS A 150 14.19 14.89 24.67
C LYS A 150 12.88 14.17 24.44
N VAL A 151 11.80 14.95 24.26
CA VAL A 151 10.51 14.42 23.84
C VAL A 151 10.59 14.03 22.36
N GLU A 152 10.39 12.74 22.07
CA GLU A 152 10.40 12.19 20.73
C GLU A 152 9.02 11.60 20.37
N GLY A 153 8.73 11.55 19.09
CA GLY A 153 7.54 10.84 18.58
C GLY A 153 6.23 11.62 18.69
N LYS A 154 6.25 12.89 19.14
CA LYS A 154 5.07 13.76 19.10
C LYS A 154 4.66 13.99 17.66
N ILE A 155 3.39 13.74 17.36
CA ILE A 155 2.83 13.88 16.02
C ILE A 155 1.54 14.70 16.05
N SER A 156 1.15 15.25 14.88
CA SER A 156 -0.07 16.03 14.76
C SER A 156 -1.32 15.16 14.88
N ASP A 157 -2.44 15.73 15.31
CA ASP A 157 -3.76 15.08 15.36
C ASP A 157 -4.16 14.46 14.00
N THR A 158 -3.79 15.11 12.90
CA THR A 158 -4.03 14.59 11.56
C THR A 158 -3.30 13.27 11.33
N THR A 159 -2.01 13.20 11.70
CA THR A 159 -1.20 11.99 11.58
C THR A 159 -1.67 10.91 12.56
N ALA A 160 -1.94 11.27 13.82
CA ALA A 160 -2.52 10.36 14.81
C ALA A 160 -3.85 9.78 14.33
N GLY A 161 -4.70 10.60 13.71
CA GLY A 161 -5.95 10.16 13.09
C GLY A 161 -5.74 9.17 11.94
N ILE A 162 -4.68 9.33 11.13
CA ILE A 162 -4.32 8.36 10.08
C ILE A 162 -3.92 7.03 10.73
N TYR A 163 -3.03 7.07 11.72
CA TYR A 163 -2.52 5.88 12.40
C TYR A 163 -3.62 5.10 13.11
N LEU A 164 -4.50 5.78 13.84
CA LEU A 164 -5.64 5.15 14.50
C LEU A 164 -6.64 4.53 13.50
N ARG A 165 -6.81 5.11 12.30
CA ARG A 165 -7.62 4.48 11.24
C ARG A 165 -6.98 3.22 10.69
N CYS A 166 -5.66 3.16 10.56
CA CYS A 166 -4.95 1.93 10.19
C CYS A 166 -5.16 0.84 11.25
N CYS A 167 -4.99 1.17 12.52
CA CYS A 167 -5.24 0.27 13.64
C CYS A 167 -6.70 -0.25 13.64
N ARG A 168 -7.68 0.65 13.46
CA ARG A 168 -9.10 0.28 13.36
C ARG A 168 -9.38 -0.67 12.19
N ALA A 169 -8.72 -0.49 11.05
CA ALA A 169 -8.89 -1.38 9.91
C ALA A 169 -8.34 -2.79 10.19
N VAL A 170 -7.19 -2.88 10.85
CA VAL A 170 -6.64 -4.16 11.31
C VAL A 170 -7.53 -4.80 12.38
N TRP A 171 -8.03 -4.03 13.33
CA TRP A 171 -9.00 -4.50 14.31
C TRP A 171 -10.23 -5.13 13.64
N ASN A 172 -10.84 -4.41 12.70
CA ASN A 172 -12.01 -4.88 11.96
C ASN A 172 -11.69 -6.14 11.14
N ARG A 173 -10.46 -6.28 10.65
CA ARG A 173 -9.99 -7.50 10.01
C ARG A 173 -9.96 -8.66 11.01
N CYS A 174 -9.39 -8.46 12.19
CA CYS A 174 -9.34 -9.48 13.24
C CYS A 174 -10.76 -9.92 13.69
N VAL A 175 -11.70 -8.99 13.79
CA VAL A 175 -13.12 -9.31 14.07
C VAL A 175 -13.72 -10.16 12.95
N ARG A 176 -13.54 -9.76 11.70
CA ARG A 176 -14.08 -10.48 10.54
C ARG A 176 -13.49 -11.88 10.38
N GLU A 177 -12.22 -12.04 10.69
CA GLU A 177 -11.50 -13.32 10.62
C GLU A 177 -11.69 -14.18 11.89
N GLY A 178 -12.47 -13.71 12.87
CA GLY A 178 -12.87 -14.47 14.06
C GLY A 178 -11.82 -14.53 15.18
N TYR A 179 -10.76 -13.71 15.12
CA TYR A 179 -9.74 -13.63 16.17
C TYR A 179 -10.25 -12.89 17.42
N PHE A 180 -11.19 -11.95 17.26
CA PHE A 180 -11.87 -11.25 18.34
C PHE A 180 -13.33 -11.69 18.40
N LYS A 181 -13.67 -12.66 19.25
CA LYS A 181 -15.05 -13.18 19.38
C LYS A 181 -15.90 -12.35 20.34
N ASP A 182 -15.37 -12.01 21.51
CA ASP A 182 -16.11 -11.34 22.59
C ASP A 182 -15.37 -10.11 23.12
N VAL A 183 -14.52 -9.50 22.30
CA VAL A 183 -13.75 -8.32 22.67
C VAL A 183 -14.55 -7.07 22.37
N PRO A 184 -14.81 -6.18 23.36
CA PRO A 184 -15.52 -4.93 23.13
C PRO A 184 -14.83 -4.06 22.07
N TYR A 185 -15.60 -3.48 21.16
CA TYR A 185 -15.05 -2.61 20.11
C TYR A 185 -14.44 -1.35 20.74
N PRO A 186 -13.15 -1.05 20.48
CA PRO A 186 -12.43 -0.02 21.23
C PRO A 186 -12.61 1.39 20.70
N PHE A 187 -13.20 1.58 19.52
CA PHE A 187 -13.28 2.87 18.86
C PHE A 187 -14.68 3.46 18.92
N SER A 188 -14.77 4.78 19.10
CA SER A 188 -16.02 5.52 18.96
C SER A 188 -15.84 6.76 18.07
N ASN A 189 -16.90 7.16 17.38
CA ASN A 189 -16.94 8.44 16.64
C ASN A 189 -17.25 9.64 17.57
N LYS A 190 -17.68 9.38 18.79
CA LYS A 190 -17.97 10.35 19.83
C LYS A 190 -16.97 10.20 20.97
N LYS A 191 -16.81 11.23 21.79
CA LYS A 191 -16.06 11.12 23.04
C LYS A 191 -16.89 10.34 24.05
N GLU A 192 -16.68 9.05 24.14
CA GLU A 192 -17.32 8.15 25.11
C GLU A 192 -16.27 7.63 26.09
N LYS A 193 -16.64 7.54 27.37
CA LYS A 193 -15.74 7.05 28.42
C LYS A 193 -15.35 5.61 28.14
N GLY A 194 -14.06 5.31 28.19
CA GLY A 194 -13.52 3.96 27.95
C GLY A 194 -13.35 3.59 26.47
N LEU A 195 -13.71 4.48 25.52
CA LEU A 195 -13.50 4.25 24.10
C LEU A 195 -12.55 5.28 23.49
N VAL A 196 -11.84 4.86 22.45
CA VAL A 196 -10.86 5.67 21.74
C VAL A 196 -11.53 6.49 20.63
N SER A 197 -11.54 7.80 20.78
CA SER A 197 -12.00 8.69 19.70
C SER A 197 -10.86 8.96 18.71
N ILE A 198 -11.11 8.76 17.41
CA ILE A 198 -10.14 9.06 16.35
C ILE A 198 -10.18 10.55 16.04
N PRO A 199 -9.04 11.27 16.16
CA PRO A 199 -8.99 12.69 15.84
C PRO A 199 -9.41 12.95 14.39
N LYS A 200 -10.19 14.01 14.18
CA LYS A 200 -10.48 14.53 12.86
C LYS A 200 -9.31 15.41 12.41
N SER A 201 -9.01 15.40 11.13
CA SER A 201 -8.03 16.34 10.58
C SER A 201 -8.48 17.77 10.87
N ALA A 202 -7.59 18.61 11.36
CA ALA A 202 -7.85 20.03 11.49
C ALA A 202 -8.30 20.60 10.14
N LYS A 203 -9.34 21.43 10.14
CA LYS A 203 -9.70 22.18 8.95
C LYS A 203 -8.52 23.13 8.64
N ARG A 204 -7.72 22.78 7.63
CA ARG A 204 -6.72 23.71 7.11
C ARG A 204 -7.45 24.88 6.46
N ARG A 205 -7.00 26.11 6.73
CA ARG A 205 -7.35 27.21 5.85
C ARG A 205 -6.89 26.82 4.45
N GLN A 206 -7.84 26.72 3.53
CA GLN A 206 -7.52 26.48 2.14
C GLN A 206 -6.92 27.80 1.60
N SER A 207 -5.61 27.80 1.40
CA SER A 207 -4.94 28.82 0.61
C SER A 207 -5.03 28.38 -0.85
N TYR A 208 -5.59 29.20 -1.69
CA TYR A 208 -5.62 29.01 -3.13
C TYR A 208 -5.09 30.28 -3.80
N LEU A 209 -4.50 30.10 -4.95
CA LEU A 209 -4.11 31.22 -5.80
C LEU A 209 -5.35 31.69 -6.57
N ASN A 210 -5.58 32.99 -6.59
CA ASN A 210 -6.65 33.56 -7.41
C ASN A 210 -6.23 33.64 -8.88
N VAL A 211 -7.13 34.06 -9.75
CA VAL A 211 -6.89 34.10 -11.21
C VAL A 211 -5.76 35.07 -11.58
N GLU A 212 -5.70 36.22 -10.89
CA GLU A 212 -4.64 37.21 -11.09
C GLU A 212 -3.27 36.63 -10.77
N GLN A 213 -3.12 35.97 -9.60
CA GLN A 213 -1.88 35.32 -9.20
C GLN A 213 -1.49 34.18 -10.15
N MET A 214 -2.45 33.41 -10.65
CA MET A 214 -2.18 32.38 -11.65
C MET A 214 -1.72 32.98 -12.98
N THR A 215 -2.28 34.13 -13.35
CA THR A 215 -1.86 34.87 -14.56
C THR A 215 -0.45 35.44 -14.41
N GLU A 216 -0.11 35.94 -13.23
CA GLU A 216 1.27 36.40 -12.93
C GLU A 216 2.27 35.26 -13.04
N LEU A 217 1.94 34.08 -12.52
CA LEU A 217 2.79 32.88 -12.64
C LEU A 217 2.94 32.40 -14.07
N TYR A 218 1.88 32.46 -14.86
CA TYR A 218 1.94 32.13 -16.28
C TYR A 218 2.81 33.17 -17.04
N ASN A 219 2.65 34.48 -16.76
CA ASN A 219 3.47 35.52 -17.34
C ASN A 219 4.94 35.36 -16.95
N LEU A 220 5.23 35.02 -15.68
CA LEU A 220 6.59 34.72 -15.24
C LEU A 220 7.21 33.55 -16.03
N PHE A 221 6.42 32.49 -16.29
CA PHE A 221 6.86 31.37 -17.10
C PHE A 221 7.19 31.83 -18.54
N VAL A 222 6.32 32.59 -19.16
CA VAL A 222 6.49 33.05 -20.56
C VAL A 222 7.65 34.03 -20.69
N THR A 223 7.76 35.02 -19.78
CA THR A 223 8.80 36.06 -19.84
C THR A 223 10.16 35.64 -19.31
N LYS A 224 10.19 34.54 -18.50
CA LYS A 224 11.40 34.04 -17.81
C LYS A 224 12.08 35.10 -16.93
N SER A 225 11.32 36.04 -16.41
CA SER A 225 11.82 37.16 -15.59
C SER A 225 12.15 36.71 -14.16
N TYR A 226 13.05 35.73 -14.02
CA TYR A 226 13.48 35.21 -12.75
C TYR A 226 14.49 36.14 -12.06
N PRO A 227 14.63 36.04 -10.72
CA PRO A 227 15.61 36.82 -9.99
C PRO A 227 17.04 36.59 -10.49
N THR A 228 17.77 37.69 -10.75
CA THR A 228 19.13 37.66 -11.33
C THR A 228 20.18 36.99 -10.40
N GLN A 229 19.90 36.92 -9.10
CA GLN A 229 20.77 36.25 -8.12
C GLN A 229 20.68 34.71 -8.17
N TRP A 230 19.74 34.16 -8.92
CA TRP A 230 19.64 32.71 -9.05
C TRP A 230 20.70 32.18 -10.03
N SER A 231 21.28 31.03 -9.69
CA SER A 231 22.16 30.34 -10.63
C SER A 231 21.37 29.86 -11.86
N GLU A 232 22.05 29.69 -12.98
CA GLU A 232 21.43 29.19 -14.19
C GLU A 232 20.75 27.80 -13.98
N GLU A 233 21.41 26.92 -13.24
CA GLU A 233 20.87 25.60 -12.92
C GLU A 233 19.62 25.69 -12.05
N TYR A 234 19.62 26.57 -11.04
CA TYR A 234 18.46 26.79 -10.20
C TYR A 234 17.30 27.38 -11.02
N THR A 235 17.57 28.34 -11.87
CA THR A 235 16.58 28.97 -12.76
C THR A 235 15.96 27.94 -13.69
N LYS A 236 16.75 27.07 -14.33
CA LYS A 236 16.23 25.99 -15.17
C LYS A 236 15.30 25.04 -14.40
N ARG A 237 15.69 24.64 -13.19
CA ARG A 237 14.85 23.77 -12.33
C ARG A 237 13.56 24.46 -11.89
N ALA A 238 13.65 25.71 -11.49
CA ALA A 238 12.51 26.53 -11.08
C ALA A 238 11.52 26.72 -12.25
N HIS A 239 12.03 27.04 -13.44
CA HIS A 239 11.24 27.17 -14.65
C HIS A 239 10.50 25.88 -15.02
N TYR A 240 11.20 24.75 -15.03
CA TYR A 240 10.58 23.44 -15.27
C TYR A 240 9.51 23.11 -14.22
N SER A 241 9.79 23.36 -12.93
CA SER A 241 8.85 23.14 -11.84
C SER A 241 7.61 24.02 -11.94
N LEU A 242 7.79 25.31 -12.31
CA LEU A 242 6.69 26.23 -12.57
C LEU A 242 5.83 25.75 -13.74
N GLY A 243 6.47 25.32 -14.83
CA GLY A 243 5.77 24.74 -15.99
C GLY A 243 4.93 23.53 -15.59
N LEU A 244 5.47 22.59 -14.82
CA LEU A 244 4.72 21.43 -14.31
C LEU A 244 3.55 21.83 -13.41
N PHE A 245 3.73 22.83 -12.54
CA PHE A 245 2.66 23.37 -11.70
C PHE A 245 1.51 23.94 -12.54
N LEU A 246 1.84 24.75 -13.56
CA LEU A 246 0.87 25.33 -14.49
C LEU A 246 0.15 24.26 -15.32
N VAL A 247 0.88 23.22 -15.77
CA VAL A 247 0.27 22.05 -16.43
C VAL A 247 -0.74 21.37 -15.51
N GLN A 248 -0.39 21.12 -14.26
CA GLN A 248 -1.33 20.51 -13.31
C GLN A 248 -2.60 21.35 -13.12
N TYR A 249 -2.47 22.67 -13.06
CA TYR A 249 -3.59 23.59 -12.94
C TYR A 249 -4.47 23.58 -14.21
N LEU A 250 -3.86 23.74 -15.39
CA LEU A 250 -4.57 23.77 -16.67
C LEU A 250 -5.19 22.42 -17.05
N CYS A 251 -4.70 21.35 -16.47
CA CYS A 251 -5.23 20.00 -16.63
C CYS A 251 -6.22 19.61 -15.51
N ASN A 252 -6.97 20.57 -14.97
CA ASN A 252 -7.99 20.36 -13.92
C ASN A 252 -7.45 19.71 -12.64
N GLY A 253 -6.23 20.06 -12.23
CA GLY A 253 -5.62 19.58 -10.99
C GLY A 253 -5.22 18.11 -11.03
N PHE A 254 -4.78 17.60 -12.17
CA PHE A 254 -4.20 16.27 -12.18
C PHE A 254 -2.90 16.25 -11.36
N ASN A 255 -2.59 15.12 -10.76
CA ASN A 255 -1.48 15.04 -9.82
C ASN A 255 -0.15 14.71 -10.53
N MET A 256 0.96 14.84 -9.81
CA MET A 256 2.29 14.55 -10.35
C MET A 256 2.42 13.09 -10.83
N ALA A 257 1.71 12.15 -10.16
CA ALA A 257 1.69 10.75 -10.57
C ALA A 257 0.98 10.54 -11.92
N ASP A 258 -0.07 11.31 -12.21
CA ASP A 258 -0.75 11.30 -13.50
C ASP A 258 0.12 11.98 -14.56
N ALA A 259 0.77 13.12 -14.23
CA ALA A 259 1.71 13.83 -15.12
C ALA A 259 2.87 12.93 -15.57
N GLY A 260 3.51 12.24 -14.63
CA GLY A 260 4.63 11.34 -14.92
C GLY A 260 4.24 10.11 -15.77
N ARG A 261 2.96 9.76 -15.80
CA ARG A 261 2.44 8.64 -16.60
C ARG A 261 1.74 9.06 -17.88
N LEU A 262 1.58 10.37 -18.10
CA LEU A 262 0.96 10.87 -19.31
C LEU A 262 1.80 10.52 -20.53
N THR A 263 1.19 9.91 -21.52
CA THR A 263 1.85 9.51 -22.78
C THR A 263 1.20 10.15 -23.98
N TYR A 264 1.95 10.26 -25.06
CA TYR A 264 1.43 10.58 -26.37
C TYR A 264 0.69 9.36 -26.94
N SER A 265 -0.54 9.15 -26.44
CA SER A 265 -1.39 8.02 -26.81
C SER A 265 -1.94 8.16 -28.25
N ASP A 266 -2.56 7.10 -28.76
CA ASP A 266 -3.23 7.13 -30.06
C ASP A 266 -4.31 8.21 -30.13
N TYR A 267 -5.01 8.48 -29.03
CA TYR A 267 -6.02 9.53 -28.94
C TYR A 267 -5.43 10.92 -29.21
N TYR A 268 -4.22 11.22 -28.72
CA TYR A 268 -3.52 12.47 -29.00
C TYR A 268 -3.36 12.66 -30.53
N TYR A 269 -2.92 11.62 -31.24
CA TYR A 269 -2.76 11.69 -32.70
C TYR A 269 -4.09 11.75 -33.47
N GLN A 270 -5.10 11.01 -33.01
CA GLN A 270 -6.45 11.04 -33.58
C GLN A 270 -7.09 12.46 -33.51
N THR A 271 -6.78 13.18 -32.42
CA THR A 271 -7.26 14.57 -32.27
C THR A 271 -6.37 15.61 -32.94
N GLY A 272 -5.34 15.21 -33.69
CA GLY A 272 -4.36 16.12 -34.28
C GLY A 272 -3.57 16.91 -33.26
N GLY A 273 -3.27 16.29 -32.09
CA GLY A 273 -2.53 16.96 -31.03
C GLY A 273 -3.35 17.92 -30.17
N LYS A 274 -4.68 17.86 -30.24
CA LYS A 274 -5.57 18.82 -29.56
C LYS A 274 -6.06 18.36 -28.19
N ALA A 275 -5.86 17.11 -27.81
CA ALA A 275 -6.27 16.61 -26.50
C ALA A 275 -5.42 15.43 -26.03
N PHE A 276 -5.25 15.33 -24.72
CA PHE A 276 -4.77 14.12 -24.03
C PHE A 276 -5.94 13.33 -23.49
N ARG A 277 -5.76 12.02 -23.39
CA ARG A 277 -6.69 11.09 -22.78
C ARG A 277 -5.91 10.10 -21.91
N PHE A 278 -6.30 9.96 -20.65
CA PHE A 278 -5.67 9.03 -19.73
C PHE A 278 -6.63 8.58 -18.64
N ASN A 279 -6.31 7.46 -18.00
CA ASN A 279 -7.03 6.98 -16.83
C ASN A 279 -6.36 7.44 -15.55
N ARG A 280 -7.12 8.14 -14.69
CA ARG A 280 -6.62 8.65 -13.42
C ARG A 280 -6.35 7.51 -12.44
N LYS A 281 -5.09 7.26 -12.10
CA LYS A 281 -4.68 6.11 -11.28
C LYS A 281 -5.31 6.10 -9.89
N LYS A 282 -5.43 7.26 -9.25
CA LYS A 282 -5.97 7.36 -7.88
C LYS A 282 -7.42 6.89 -7.73
N THR A 283 -8.22 6.96 -8.78
CA THR A 283 -9.65 6.67 -8.78
C THR A 283 -10.04 5.51 -9.69
N ALA A 284 -9.11 4.97 -10.49
CA ALA A 284 -9.37 3.89 -11.44
C ALA A 284 -9.98 2.65 -10.78
N GLU A 285 -9.57 2.31 -9.56
CA GLU A 285 -10.07 1.16 -8.80
C GLU A 285 -11.47 1.35 -8.20
N ARG A 286 -12.01 2.58 -8.19
CA ARG A 286 -13.30 2.91 -7.58
C ARG A 286 -14.43 3.08 -8.57
N SER A 287 -14.13 3.13 -9.85
CA SER A 287 -15.09 3.34 -10.93
C SER A 287 -15.19 2.09 -11.79
N ILE A 288 -16.40 1.60 -12.00
CA ILE A 288 -16.70 0.43 -12.87
C ILE A 288 -16.28 0.75 -14.32
N ASP A 289 -16.41 1.99 -14.74
CA ASP A 289 -16.12 2.45 -16.11
C ASP A 289 -14.71 3.04 -16.28
N GLY A 290 -13.85 2.94 -15.24
CA GLY A 290 -12.57 3.64 -15.20
C GLY A 290 -12.76 5.15 -14.96
N SER A 291 -11.72 5.84 -14.47
CA SER A 291 -11.74 7.29 -14.35
C SER A 291 -11.03 7.94 -15.53
N GLU A 292 -11.61 7.78 -16.71
CA GLU A 292 -11.08 8.39 -17.93
C GLU A 292 -11.20 9.92 -17.84
N VAL A 293 -10.10 10.61 -18.17
CA VAL A 293 -10.04 12.07 -18.20
C VAL A 293 -9.55 12.50 -19.57
N ILE A 294 -10.29 13.39 -20.18
CA ILE A 294 -9.91 14.06 -21.44
C ILE A 294 -9.53 15.50 -21.13
N ILE A 295 -8.34 15.89 -21.55
CA ILE A 295 -7.78 17.23 -21.35
C ILE A 295 -7.62 17.90 -22.71
N PRO A 296 -8.40 18.94 -23.02
CA PRO A 296 -8.17 19.75 -24.22
C PRO A 296 -6.88 20.55 -24.08
N ILE A 297 -6.07 20.56 -25.10
CA ILE A 297 -4.83 21.35 -25.16
C ILE A 297 -5.18 22.75 -25.65
N ILE A 298 -5.42 23.66 -24.71
CA ILE A 298 -5.65 25.08 -24.97
C ILE A 298 -4.34 25.82 -25.22
N ALA A 299 -4.37 26.98 -25.83
CA ALA A 299 -3.18 27.72 -26.20
C ALA A 299 -2.17 27.95 -25.05
N PRO A 300 -2.56 28.35 -23.82
CA PRO A 300 -1.62 28.43 -22.70
C PRO A 300 -0.94 27.12 -22.37
N LEU A 301 -1.67 26.00 -22.39
CA LEU A 301 -1.12 24.69 -22.16
C LEU A 301 -0.15 24.27 -23.27
N GLN A 302 -0.52 24.53 -24.54
CA GLN A 302 0.36 24.25 -25.68
C GLN A 302 1.69 25.00 -25.58
N ASN A 303 1.68 26.28 -25.19
CA ASN A 303 2.90 27.06 -25.00
C ASN A 303 3.82 26.40 -23.93
N ILE A 304 3.27 25.94 -22.82
CA ILE A 304 4.04 25.28 -21.78
C ILE A 304 4.60 23.94 -22.30
N LEU A 305 3.76 23.14 -22.97
CA LEU A 305 4.19 21.84 -23.52
C LEU A 305 5.32 21.98 -24.53
N ASN A 306 5.27 22.99 -25.37
CA ASN A 306 6.33 23.27 -26.38
C ASN A 306 7.70 23.49 -25.72
N GLU A 307 7.72 23.93 -24.46
CA GLU A 307 8.94 24.30 -23.75
C GLU A 307 9.47 23.21 -22.83
N ILE A 308 8.58 22.53 -22.09
CA ILE A 308 9.00 21.57 -21.07
C ILE A 308 8.64 20.11 -21.37
N ALA A 309 7.79 19.84 -22.37
CA ALA A 309 7.45 18.47 -22.72
C ALA A 309 8.44 17.85 -23.71
N ALA A 310 8.56 16.55 -23.69
CA ALA A 310 9.28 15.81 -24.73
C ALA A 310 8.58 15.99 -26.08
N LYS A 311 9.35 15.89 -27.18
CA LYS A 311 8.76 15.90 -28.52
C LYS A 311 7.75 14.77 -28.68
N PRO A 312 6.59 15.02 -29.33
CA PRO A 312 5.58 13.99 -29.52
C PRO A 312 6.15 12.76 -30.24
N ASN A 313 6.10 11.63 -29.54
CA ASN A 313 6.42 10.33 -30.08
C ASN A 313 5.43 9.32 -29.52
N ARG A 314 4.81 8.51 -30.37
CA ARG A 314 3.73 7.60 -30.02
C ARG A 314 4.12 6.64 -28.91
N GLY A 315 3.33 6.62 -27.84
CA GLY A 315 3.57 5.81 -26.65
C GLY A 315 4.64 6.35 -25.69
N ALA A 316 5.43 7.37 -26.08
CA ALA A 316 6.41 7.97 -25.18
C ALA A 316 5.76 8.85 -24.11
N PHE A 317 6.44 8.98 -22.96
CA PHE A 317 6.00 9.90 -21.91
C PHE A 317 6.12 11.36 -22.34
N VAL A 318 5.12 12.16 -21.95
CA VAL A 318 5.12 13.62 -22.18
C VAL A 318 6.18 14.29 -21.31
N PHE A 319 6.36 13.82 -20.08
CA PHE A 319 7.33 14.33 -19.11
C PHE A 319 8.24 13.21 -18.58
N PRO A 320 9.19 12.70 -19.39
CA PRO A 320 10.02 11.55 -19.01
C PRO A 320 10.87 11.78 -17.77
N ASP A 321 11.27 13.04 -17.51
CA ASP A 321 12.13 13.40 -16.38
C ASP A 321 11.46 13.22 -15.01
N ILE A 322 10.13 13.23 -14.95
CA ILE A 322 9.39 13.00 -13.69
C ILE A 322 9.68 11.60 -13.17
N LEU A 323 9.64 10.59 -14.02
CA LEU A 323 9.85 9.20 -13.62
C LEU A 323 11.32 8.77 -13.62
N LYS A 324 12.23 9.56 -14.23
CA LYS A 324 13.68 9.29 -14.25
C LYS A 324 14.04 7.84 -14.65
N GLY A 325 13.28 7.24 -15.56
CA GLY A 325 13.47 5.86 -15.97
C GLY A 325 13.08 4.80 -14.93
N ALA A 326 12.23 5.15 -13.96
CA ALA A 326 11.75 4.21 -12.95
C ALA A 326 11.09 2.97 -13.57
N GLU A 327 11.66 1.79 -13.34
CA GLU A 327 11.19 0.53 -13.91
C GLU A 327 10.01 -0.03 -13.12
N THR A 328 10.04 0.09 -11.79
CA THR A 328 9.00 -0.45 -10.91
C THR A 328 7.96 0.60 -10.52
N GLU A 329 6.75 0.15 -10.19
CA GLU A 329 5.68 1.02 -9.71
C GLU A 329 6.03 1.68 -8.36
N GLU A 330 6.80 1.02 -7.52
CA GLU A 330 7.32 1.58 -6.27
C GLU A 330 8.25 2.76 -6.54
N MET A 331 9.20 2.61 -7.49
CA MET A 331 10.09 3.70 -7.89
C MET A 331 9.32 4.88 -8.49
N ARG A 332 8.34 4.59 -9.38
CA ARG A 332 7.48 5.63 -9.98
C ARG A 332 6.74 6.43 -8.92
N ARG A 333 6.31 5.78 -7.83
CA ARG A 333 5.64 6.46 -6.73
C ARG A 333 6.57 7.32 -5.90
N LYS A 334 7.80 6.84 -5.63
CA LYS A 334 8.81 7.64 -4.93
C LYS A 334 9.15 8.93 -5.65
N TYR A 335 9.16 8.92 -6.99
CA TYR A 335 9.44 10.12 -7.77
C TYR A 335 8.23 11.06 -7.93
N THR A 336 7.02 10.61 -7.62
CA THR A 336 5.79 11.38 -7.79
C THR A 336 5.04 11.68 -6.48
N SER A 337 5.58 11.29 -5.31
CA SER A 337 5.05 11.59 -3.98
C SER A 337 5.69 12.89 -3.37
#